data_4ed83bf20849375923e7d1b0fb7e2b1f
#
_entry.id   4ed83bf20849375923e7d1b0fb7e2b1f
#
_cell.length_a   1.000
_cell.length_b   1.000
_cell.length_c   1.000
_cell.angle_alpha   90.00
_cell.angle_beta   90.00
_cell.angle_gamma   90.00
#
_symmetry.space_group_name_H-M   'P 1'
#
loop_
_entity.id
_entity.type
_entity.pdbx_description
1 polymer ?
#
loop_
_entity_poly.entity_id
_entity_poly.type
_entity_poly.pdbx_seq_one_letter_code
_entity_poly.pdbx_strand_id
1 'polypeptide(L)'
;ASQEYVSAGHLDDLQCSFADLKGFLRSDPVVMKATTMEDLVRRDSASGTAPVLAIFDNEEVGSGSKQGADSTYISDVLNRIRYCMAIKDEAFRCVIANSFMLSVDNAHAVHPNYADKSDPVNRPKMNGGIVMKYNANQKYTTDGVSSAVFKLLCEREGLKYQEFTNRSDMAGGSTLGNIANAHVSLNTVDIGLPQLAMHSPYETAGVKD
;
A
#
# COMPACT_ATOMS: atom_id res chain seq x y z
N ALA A 1 -20.77 -6.83 24.02
CA ALA A 1 -20.62 -6.25 22.70
C ALA A 1 -19.46 -6.94 22.00
N SER A 2 -19.70 -7.51 20.83
CA SER A 2 -18.64 -8.08 20.00
C SER A 2 -17.68 -6.96 19.63
N GLN A 3 -16.42 -7.13 19.89
CA GLN A 3 -15.37 -6.19 19.46
C GLN A 3 -15.10 -6.41 17.98
N GLU A 4 -16.07 -6.09 17.11
CA GLU A 4 -15.99 -6.31 15.68
C GLU A 4 -15.46 -5.09 14.93
N TYR A 5 -15.64 -3.91 15.52
CA TYR A 5 -15.28 -2.64 14.88
C TYR A 5 -14.51 -1.75 15.84
N VAL A 6 -13.64 -0.94 15.27
CA VAL A 6 -12.94 0.16 15.93
C VAL A 6 -13.36 1.47 15.27
N SER A 7 -13.57 2.51 16.06
CA SER A 7 -13.89 3.83 15.53
C SER A 7 -12.97 4.87 16.16
N ALA A 8 -12.33 5.65 15.31
CA ALA A 8 -11.43 6.75 15.68
C ALA A 8 -11.32 7.74 14.52
N GLY A 9 -10.78 8.91 14.75
CA GLY A 9 -10.30 9.75 13.67
C GLY A 9 -8.97 9.26 13.12
N HIS A 10 -8.66 9.59 11.89
CA HIS A 10 -7.39 9.30 11.22
C HIS A 10 -7.06 7.80 11.08
N LEU A 11 -8.07 6.92 10.98
CA LEU A 11 -7.82 5.53 10.58
C LEU A 11 -7.27 5.49 9.16
N ASP A 12 -7.74 6.38 8.32
CA ASP A 12 -7.15 6.73 7.06
C ASP A 12 -6.03 7.79 7.27
N ASP A 13 -4.74 7.49 7.03
CA ASP A 13 -4.25 6.15 6.69
C ASP A 13 -3.32 5.57 7.78
N LEU A 14 -3.54 5.94 9.05
CA LEU A 14 -2.73 5.43 10.16
C LEU A 14 -2.89 3.92 10.34
N GLN A 15 -4.04 3.36 9.97
CA GLN A 15 -4.30 1.92 10.08
C GLN A 15 -3.40 1.13 9.12
N CYS A 16 -3.38 1.50 7.85
CA CYS A 16 -2.52 0.85 6.86
C CYS A 16 -1.03 1.11 7.14
N SER A 17 -0.67 2.36 7.45
CA SER A 17 0.72 2.70 7.82
C SER A 17 1.23 1.87 9.01
N PHE A 18 0.39 1.63 10.02
CA PHE A 18 0.74 0.77 11.15
C PHE A 18 0.89 -0.70 10.74
N ALA A 19 -0.02 -1.20 9.90
CA ALA A 19 0.04 -2.58 9.40
C ALA A 19 1.31 -2.80 8.58
N ASP A 20 1.64 -1.87 7.69
CA ASP A 20 2.85 -1.90 6.87
C ASP A 20 4.13 -1.87 7.70
N LEU A 21 4.19 -0.99 8.70
CA LEU A 21 5.32 -0.95 9.62
C LEU A 21 5.50 -2.29 10.36
N LYS A 22 4.41 -2.89 10.82
CA LYS A 22 4.44 -4.20 11.49
C LYS A 22 4.87 -5.31 10.53
N GLY A 23 4.38 -5.29 9.30
CA GLY A 23 4.76 -6.22 8.24
C GLY A 23 6.25 -6.08 7.89
N PHE A 24 6.71 -4.86 7.67
CA PHE A 24 8.11 -4.56 7.39
C PHE A 24 9.05 -5.05 8.50
N LEU A 25 8.76 -4.75 9.75
CA LEU A 25 9.56 -5.21 10.89
C LEU A 25 9.60 -6.74 11.03
N ARG A 26 8.56 -7.44 10.56
CA ARG A 26 8.49 -8.91 10.60
C ARG A 26 9.07 -9.59 9.36
N SER A 27 9.21 -8.87 8.27
CA SER A 27 9.68 -9.42 6.99
C SER A 27 11.13 -9.90 7.05
N ASP A 28 11.91 -9.38 8.00
CA ASP A 28 13.31 -9.72 8.18
C ASP A 28 13.64 -9.94 9.66
N PRO A 29 13.89 -11.20 10.08
CA PRO A 29 14.28 -11.51 11.45
C PRO A 29 15.60 -10.85 11.90
N VAL A 30 16.47 -10.47 10.95
CA VAL A 30 17.72 -9.75 11.24
C VAL A 30 17.43 -8.31 11.60
N VAL A 31 16.51 -7.63 10.89
CA VAL A 31 16.09 -6.27 11.23
C VAL A 31 15.52 -6.21 12.65
N MET A 32 14.72 -7.21 13.03
CA MET A 32 14.15 -7.30 14.39
C MET A 32 15.19 -7.53 15.50
N LYS A 33 16.36 -8.07 15.16
CA LYS A 33 17.43 -8.41 16.11
C LYS A 33 18.67 -7.52 15.95
N ALA A 34 18.74 -6.71 14.90
CA ALA A 34 19.86 -5.83 14.65
C ALA A 34 19.95 -4.76 15.73
N THR A 35 21.06 -4.70 16.42
CA THR A 35 21.39 -3.67 17.41
C THR A 35 22.43 -2.68 16.91
N THR A 36 23.07 -3.01 15.79
CA THR A 36 24.12 -2.19 15.16
C THR A 36 23.94 -2.11 13.65
N MET A 37 24.56 -1.10 13.03
CA MET A 37 24.61 -1.01 11.55
C MET A 37 25.38 -2.18 10.93
N GLU A 38 26.35 -2.75 11.62
CA GLU A 38 27.09 -3.93 11.15
C GLU A 38 26.18 -5.16 11.06
N ASP A 39 25.24 -5.33 11.98
CA ASP A 39 24.28 -6.42 11.93
C ASP A 39 23.37 -6.31 10.69
N LEU A 40 22.99 -5.08 10.31
CA LEU A 40 22.20 -4.81 9.12
C LEU A 40 22.98 -5.07 7.83
N VAL A 41 24.27 -4.71 7.80
CA VAL A 41 25.14 -4.92 6.62
C VAL A 41 25.47 -6.40 6.42
N ARG A 42 25.54 -7.19 7.48
CA ARG A 42 25.78 -8.66 7.42
C ARG A 42 24.55 -9.45 6.97
N ARG A 43 23.49 -8.77 6.58
CA ARG A 43 22.32 -9.42 6.02
C ARG A 43 22.73 -10.34 4.88
N ASP A 44 22.56 -11.62 5.12
CA ASP A 44 22.83 -12.61 4.09
C ASP A 44 21.87 -12.37 2.93
N SER A 45 22.41 -12.02 1.78
CA SER A 45 21.67 -11.72 0.55
C SER A 45 21.05 -12.97 -0.08
N ALA A 46 20.83 -14.02 0.71
CA ALA A 46 20.34 -15.32 0.23
C ALA A 46 18.98 -15.21 -0.49
N SER A 47 18.15 -14.21 -0.17
CA SER A 47 16.87 -14.01 -0.87
C SER A 47 16.98 -13.12 -2.12
N GLY A 48 18.07 -12.35 -2.27
CA GLY A 48 18.22 -11.36 -3.34
C GLY A 48 17.19 -10.22 -3.29
N THR A 49 16.40 -10.10 -2.21
CA THR A 49 15.33 -9.13 -2.04
C THR A 49 15.65 -8.17 -0.90
N ALA A 50 15.42 -6.89 -1.11
CA ALA A 50 15.53 -5.86 -0.09
C ALA A 50 14.16 -5.24 0.17
N PRO A 51 13.52 -5.48 1.33
CA PRO A 51 12.28 -4.79 1.67
C PRO A 51 12.56 -3.30 1.92
N VAL A 52 11.67 -2.46 1.40
CA VAL A 52 11.67 -1.01 1.61
C VAL A 52 10.30 -0.62 2.09
N LEU A 53 10.21 0.16 3.15
CA LEU A 53 9.01 0.81 3.60
C LEU A 53 9.17 2.31 3.42
N ALA A 54 8.22 2.94 2.76
CA ALA A 54 8.13 4.39 2.66
C ALA A 54 6.75 4.84 3.13
N ILE A 55 6.71 5.75 4.11
CA ILE A 55 5.50 6.40 4.59
C ILE A 55 5.62 7.86 4.22
N PHE A 56 4.69 8.34 3.40
CA PHE A 56 4.69 9.71 2.89
C PHE A 56 3.80 10.60 3.75
N ASP A 57 4.12 11.89 3.76
CA ASP A 57 3.29 12.91 4.37
C ASP A 57 2.42 13.61 3.31
N ASN A 58 1.38 14.30 3.77
CA ASN A 58 0.50 15.13 2.94
C ASN A 58 -0.28 14.39 1.83
N GLU A 59 -0.59 13.10 2.02
CA GLU A 59 -1.41 12.36 1.07
C GLU A 59 -2.78 13.03 0.90
N GLU A 60 -3.47 13.33 1.99
CA GLU A 60 -4.83 13.88 2.06
C GLU A 60 -5.00 15.27 1.41
N VAL A 61 -3.90 15.97 1.19
CA VAL A 61 -3.87 17.28 0.53
C VAL A 61 -3.20 17.24 -0.84
N GLY A 62 -3.05 16.03 -1.42
CA GLY A 62 -2.66 15.83 -2.81
C GLY A 62 -1.19 15.51 -3.04
N SER A 63 -0.44 15.10 -2.01
CA SER A 63 0.95 14.61 -2.10
C SER A 63 1.98 15.60 -2.66
N GLY A 64 1.61 16.81 -3.04
CA GLY A 64 2.44 17.81 -3.74
C GLY A 64 3.41 18.58 -2.83
N SER A 65 4.03 17.92 -1.87
CA SER A 65 5.03 18.50 -0.96
C SER A 65 6.37 17.80 -1.10
N LYS A 66 7.44 18.38 -0.55
CA LYS A 66 8.78 17.78 -0.60
C LYS A 66 8.89 16.42 0.10
N GLN A 67 7.98 16.09 0.99
CA GLN A 67 7.88 14.83 1.74
C GLN A 67 6.70 13.96 1.30
N GLY A 68 5.94 14.39 0.31
CA GLY A 68 4.80 13.68 -0.26
C GLY A 68 5.22 12.72 -1.39
N ALA A 69 4.27 11.90 -1.81
CA ALA A 69 4.49 10.90 -2.86
C ALA A 69 4.81 11.51 -4.24
N ASP A 70 4.39 12.77 -4.50
CA ASP A 70 4.68 13.52 -5.73
C ASP A 70 6.04 14.25 -5.71
N SER A 71 6.90 13.91 -4.76
CA SER A 71 8.26 14.44 -4.69
C SER A 71 9.29 13.47 -5.27
N THR A 72 10.51 13.95 -5.45
CA THR A 72 11.66 13.11 -5.81
C THR A 72 12.21 12.30 -4.62
N TYR A 73 11.60 12.43 -3.44
CA TYR A 73 12.14 11.91 -2.19
C TYR A 73 12.51 10.43 -2.26
N ILE A 74 11.58 9.56 -2.71
CA ILE A 74 11.84 8.12 -2.78
C ILE A 74 12.92 7.80 -3.81
N SER A 75 12.88 8.43 -4.98
CA SER A 75 13.88 8.21 -6.03
C SER A 75 15.27 8.69 -5.59
N ASP A 76 15.35 9.81 -4.88
CA ASP A 76 16.61 10.34 -4.35
C ASP A 76 17.19 9.40 -3.28
N VAL A 77 16.37 8.90 -2.35
CA VAL A 77 16.82 7.97 -1.33
C VAL A 77 17.32 6.67 -1.96
N LEU A 78 16.56 6.07 -2.88
CA LEU A 78 16.96 4.83 -3.57
C LEU A 78 18.23 5.02 -4.38
N ASN A 79 18.40 6.16 -5.08
CA ASN A 79 19.61 6.48 -5.81
C ASN A 79 20.83 6.65 -4.88
N ARG A 80 20.65 7.24 -3.72
CA ARG A 80 21.72 7.36 -2.72
C ARG A 80 22.12 6.02 -2.13
N ILE A 81 21.13 5.15 -1.85
CA ILE A 81 21.39 3.77 -1.38
C ILE A 81 22.21 3.02 -2.43
N ARG A 82 21.76 3.00 -3.70
CA ARG A 82 22.51 2.32 -4.76
C ARG A 82 23.93 2.85 -4.93
N TYR A 83 24.11 4.15 -4.80
CA TYR A 83 25.43 4.79 -4.88
C TYR A 83 26.35 4.30 -3.76
N CYS A 84 25.85 4.26 -2.52
CA CYS A 84 26.61 3.75 -1.37
C CYS A 84 26.95 2.26 -1.51
N MET A 85 26.09 1.50 -2.18
CA MET A 85 26.31 0.07 -2.46
C MET A 85 27.15 -0.19 -3.72
N ALA A 86 27.64 0.88 -4.40
CA ALA A 86 28.36 0.79 -5.67
C ALA A 86 27.62 0.05 -6.79
N ILE A 87 26.30 0.06 -6.77
CA ILE A 87 25.46 -0.56 -7.82
C ILE A 87 25.45 0.36 -9.05
N LYS A 88 25.86 -0.17 -10.20
CA LYS A 88 25.88 0.56 -11.47
C LYS A 88 24.46 0.95 -11.88
N ASP A 89 24.34 2.04 -12.64
CA ASP A 89 23.06 2.60 -13.05
C ASP A 89 22.17 1.56 -13.76
N GLU A 90 22.71 0.87 -14.77
CA GLU A 90 21.98 -0.15 -15.51
C GLU A 90 21.53 -1.32 -14.63
N ALA A 91 22.39 -1.80 -13.74
CA ALA A 91 22.03 -2.85 -12.80
C ALA A 91 20.91 -2.40 -11.84
N PHE A 92 20.93 -1.13 -11.42
CA PHE A 92 19.87 -0.57 -10.59
C PHE A 92 18.54 -0.48 -11.35
N ARG A 93 18.55 -0.08 -12.62
CA ARG A 93 17.34 -0.10 -13.47
C ARG A 93 16.74 -1.48 -13.58
N CYS A 94 17.59 -2.51 -13.72
CA CYS A 94 17.13 -3.91 -13.67
C CYS A 94 16.52 -4.28 -12.32
N VAL A 95 17.09 -3.81 -11.20
CA VAL A 95 16.51 -4.01 -9.86
C VAL A 95 15.13 -3.39 -9.78
N ILE A 96 14.97 -2.14 -10.20
CA ILE A 96 13.66 -1.46 -10.19
C ILE A 96 12.65 -2.21 -11.07
N ALA A 97 13.03 -2.61 -12.29
CA ALA A 97 12.14 -3.33 -13.20
C ALA A 97 11.68 -4.70 -12.66
N ASN A 98 12.49 -5.34 -11.81
CA ASN A 98 12.17 -6.60 -11.15
C ASN A 98 11.59 -6.45 -9.74
N SER A 99 11.36 -5.22 -9.30
CA SER A 99 10.76 -4.94 -7.99
C SER A 99 9.24 -4.92 -8.08
N PHE A 100 8.60 -5.08 -6.92
CA PHE A 100 7.15 -5.05 -6.77
C PHE A 100 6.78 -4.12 -5.61
N MET A 101 5.79 -3.27 -5.81
CA MET A 101 5.31 -2.33 -4.80
C MET A 101 3.89 -2.69 -4.37
N LEU A 102 3.67 -2.69 -3.07
CA LEU A 102 2.33 -2.57 -2.49
C LEU A 102 2.11 -1.09 -2.18
N SER A 103 1.16 -0.48 -2.85
CA SER A 103 0.65 0.84 -2.50
C SER A 103 -0.53 0.63 -1.56
N VAL A 104 -0.39 1.08 -0.34
CA VAL A 104 -1.31 0.73 0.75
C VAL A 104 -1.92 1.99 1.32
N ASP A 105 -3.24 2.04 1.27
CA ASP A 105 -4.06 3.17 1.70
C ASP A 105 -5.50 2.67 1.89
N ASN A 106 -6.23 3.17 2.90
CA ASN A 106 -7.54 2.63 3.23
C ASN A 106 -8.52 2.64 2.05
N ALA A 107 -9.52 1.79 2.10
CA ALA A 107 -10.50 1.60 1.04
C ALA A 107 -11.93 1.85 1.54
N HIS A 108 -12.81 2.34 0.66
CA HIS A 108 -14.21 2.47 0.99
C HIS A 108 -14.89 1.11 1.13
N ALA A 109 -15.46 0.82 2.29
CA ALA A 109 -16.47 -0.23 2.42
C ALA A 109 -17.83 0.28 1.93
N VAL A 110 -18.71 -0.64 1.53
CA VAL A 110 -20.09 -0.28 1.16
C VAL A 110 -20.82 0.26 2.38
N HIS A 111 -21.27 1.52 2.29
CA HIS A 111 -22.03 2.13 3.36
C HIS A 111 -23.48 1.63 3.35
N PRO A 112 -24.02 1.12 4.49
CA PRO A 112 -25.36 0.50 4.51
C PRO A 112 -26.47 1.44 4.04
N ASN A 113 -26.38 2.73 4.35
CA ASN A 113 -27.39 3.72 3.96
C ASN A 113 -27.18 4.32 2.55
N TYR A 114 -26.02 4.07 1.92
CA TYR A 114 -25.64 4.65 0.64
C TYR A 114 -25.05 3.58 -0.30
N ALA A 115 -25.63 2.39 -0.25
CA ALA A 115 -25.18 1.27 -1.05
C ALA A 115 -25.30 1.51 -2.58
N ASP A 116 -26.15 2.45 -2.97
CA ASP A 116 -26.31 2.93 -4.35
C ASP A 116 -25.11 3.76 -4.85
N LYS A 117 -24.25 4.27 -3.95
CA LYS A 117 -23.01 4.97 -4.30
C LYS A 117 -21.89 4.04 -4.71
N SER A 118 -21.98 2.77 -4.35
CA SER A 118 -20.97 1.75 -4.66
C SER A 118 -21.24 1.08 -6.00
N ASP A 119 -20.19 0.50 -6.59
CA ASP A 119 -20.32 -0.40 -7.73
C ASP A 119 -21.33 -1.55 -7.42
N PRO A 120 -22.15 -1.96 -8.37
CA PRO A 120 -23.16 -2.99 -8.10
C PRO A 120 -22.58 -4.39 -7.86
N VAL A 121 -21.35 -4.67 -8.28
CA VAL A 121 -20.71 -5.99 -8.22
C VAL A 121 -19.60 -6.00 -7.17
N ASN A 122 -18.65 -5.07 -7.25
CA ASN A 122 -17.48 -5.01 -6.38
C ASN A 122 -17.80 -4.20 -5.13
N ARG A 123 -18.19 -4.89 -4.07
CA ARG A 123 -18.78 -4.30 -2.86
C ARG A 123 -18.04 -4.71 -1.59
N PRO A 124 -16.89 -4.10 -1.29
CA PRO A 124 -16.10 -4.43 -0.10
C PRO A 124 -16.89 -4.22 1.19
N LYS A 125 -16.65 -5.11 2.15
CA LYS A 125 -17.24 -5.06 3.49
C LYS A 125 -16.14 -5.04 4.54
N MET A 126 -16.36 -4.33 5.63
CA MET A 126 -15.51 -4.42 6.82
C MET A 126 -15.45 -5.87 7.33
N ASN A 127 -14.32 -6.29 7.85
CA ASN A 127 -14.02 -7.67 8.25
C ASN A 127 -14.09 -8.69 7.10
N GLY A 128 -14.01 -8.21 5.86
CA GLY A 128 -14.02 -9.03 4.65
C GLY A 128 -12.64 -9.32 4.08
N GLY A 129 -11.60 -8.75 4.64
CA GLY A 129 -10.22 -8.88 4.19
C GLY A 129 -9.76 -7.72 3.31
N ILE A 130 -8.52 -7.80 2.87
CA ILE A 130 -7.81 -6.76 2.11
C ILE A 130 -8.57 -6.42 0.82
N VAL A 131 -8.66 -5.15 0.50
CA VAL A 131 -9.33 -4.65 -0.71
C VAL A 131 -8.30 -4.29 -1.76
N MET A 132 -8.36 -4.94 -2.93
CA MET A 132 -7.62 -4.52 -4.12
C MET A 132 -8.43 -3.47 -4.87
N LYS A 133 -7.78 -2.38 -5.23
CA LYS A 133 -8.41 -1.22 -5.87
C LYS A 133 -8.10 -1.20 -7.36
N TYR A 134 -9.13 -1.06 -8.20
CA TYR A 134 -9.00 -0.93 -9.66
C TYR A 134 -9.66 0.36 -10.15
N ASN A 135 -9.06 0.98 -11.14
CA ASN A 135 -9.63 2.17 -11.76
C ASN A 135 -9.25 2.24 -13.25
N ALA A 136 -10.26 2.33 -14.12
CA ALA A 136 -10.06 2.40 -15.56
C ALA A 136 -9.28 3.66 -16.02
N ASN A 137 -9.34 4.74 -15.25
CA ASN A 137 -8.60 5.98 -15.50
C ASN A 137 -7.21 5.99 -14.85
N GLN A 138 -6.73 4.82 -14.37
CA GLN A 138 -5.41 4.67 -13.74
C GLN A 138 -5.20 5.60 -12.51
N LYS A 139 -6.28 5.85 -11.78
CA LYS A 139 -6.22 6.48 -10.46
C LYS A 139 -5.65 5.53 -9.39
N TYR A 140 -5.67 4.25 -9.68
CA TYR A 140 -4.99 3.16 -9.00
C TYR A 140 -4.11 2.45 -10.01
N THR A 141 -2.93 2.00 -9.60
CA THR A 141 -1.92 1.38 -10.48
C THR A 141 -2.17 -0.10 -10.74
N THR A 142 -3.09 -0.72 -10.03
CA THR A 142 -3.40 -2.15 -10.17
C THR A 142 -3.74 -2.51 -11.62
N ASP A 143 -3.05 -3.50 -12.14
CA ASP A 143 -3.29 -4.12 -13.43
C ASP A 143 -3.52 -5.64 -13.32
N GLY A 144 -3.70 -6.31 -14.45
CA GLY A 144 -3.96 -7.75 -14.46
C GLY A 144 -2.81 -8.59 -13.92
N VAL A 145 -1.56 -8.15 -14.09
CA VAL A 145 -0.38 -8.87 -13.61
C VAL A 145 -0.19 -8.65 -12.11
N SER A 146 -0.19 -7.40 -11.68
CA SER A 146 0.02 -7.06 -10.27
C SER A 146 -1.07 -7.62 -9.38
N SER A 147 -2.32 -7.60 -9.84
CA SER A 147 -3.43 -8.23 -9.12
C SER A 147 -3.31 -9.74 -9.03
N ALA A 148 -2.89 -10.41 -10.12
CA ALA A 148 -2.69 -11.85 -10.10
C ALA A 148 -1.59 -12.28 -9.12
N VAL A 149 -0.50 -11.53 -9.07
CA VAL A 149 0.60 -11.75 -8.10
C VAL A 149 0.06 -11.60 -6.68
N PHE A 150 -0.67 -10.53 -6.40
CA PHE A 150 -1.20 -10.28 -5.06
C PHE A 150 -2.25 -11.32 -4.64
N LYS A 151 -3.15 -11.73 -5.54
CA LYS A 151 -4.11 -12.81 -5.29
C LYS A 151 -3.41 -14.11 -4.92
N LEU A 152 -2.38 -14.47 -5.68
CA LEU A 152 -1.58 -15.67 -5.40
C LEU A 152 -0.91 -15.61 -4.02
N LEU A 153 -0.39 -14.45 -3.62
CA LEU A 153 0.17 -14.25 -2.27
C LEU A 153 -0.91 -14.42 -1.20
N CYS A 154 -2.08 -13.80 -1.37
CA CYS A 154 -3.20 -13.96 -0.45
C CYS A 154 -3.66 -15.43 -0.31
N GLU A 155 -3.80 -16.13 -1.43
CA GLU A 155 -4.19 -17.54 -1.44
C GLU A 155 -3.16 -18.43 -0.72
N ARG A 156 -1.87 -18.18 -0.98
CA ARG A 156 -0.77 -18.91 -0.35
C ARG A 156 -0.74 -18.73 1.17
N GLU A 157 -1.03 -17.52 1.64
CA GLU A 157 -1.02 -17.18 3.07
C GLU A 157 -2.41 -17.38 3.73
N GLY A 158 -3.42 -17.82 2.98
CA GLY A 158 -4.78 -18.02 3.49
C GLY A 158 -5.49 -16.72 3.86
N LEU A 159 -5.09 -15.59 3.26
CA LEU A 159 -5.66 -14.28 3.52
C LEU A 159 -6.90 -14.05 2.64
N LYS A 160 -7.91 -13.44 3.23
CA LYS A 160 -9.10 -13.01 2.48
C LYS A 160 -8.82 -11.70 1.75
N TYR A 161 -9.35 -11.60 0.55
CA TYR A 161 -9.31 -10.36 -0.21
C TYR A 161 -10.65 -10.07 -0.89
N GLN A 162 -10.84 -8.82 -1.24
CA GLN A 162 -12.00 -8.29 -1.93
C GLN A 162 -11.54 -7.38 -3.07
N GLU A 163 -12.43 -7.06 -3.98
CA GLU A 163 -12.16 -6.14 -5.08
C GLU A 163 -13.00 -4.88 -4.95
N PHE A 164 -12.42 -3.76 -5.31
CA PHE A 164 -13.06 -2.45 -5.35
C PHE A 164 -12.88 -1.82 -6.72
N THR A 165 -13.98 -1.32 -7.25
CA THR A 165 -13.98 -0.37 -8.37
C THR A 165 -14.91 0.78 -8.03
N ASN A 166 -14.58 1.97 -8.52
CA ASN A 166 -15.55 3.05 -8.45
C ASN A 166 -16.77 2.73 -9.32
N ARG A 167 -17.94 3.16 -8.90
CA ARG A 167 -19.11 3.19 -9.78
C ARG A 167 -18.77 4.03 -11.01
N SER A 168 -19.08 3.53 -12.21
CA SER A 168 -18.58 4.09 -13.48
C SER A 168 -19.01 5.54 -13.77
N ASP A 169 -20.11 5.98 -13.16
CA ASP A 169 -20.66 7.34 -13.29
C ASP A 169 -20.26 8.27 -12.13
N MET A 170 -19.40 7.82 -11.23
CA MET A 170 -18.90 8.61 -10.10
C MET A 170 -17.39 8.83 -10.19
N ALA A 171 -16.96 10.05 -9.94
CA ALA A 171 -15.55 10.34 -9.81
C ALA A 171 -14.99 9.65 -8.56
N GLY A 172 -13.86 8.96 -8.74
CA GLY A 172 -13.10 8.37 -7.64
C GLY A 172 -11.93 9.25 -7.22
N GLY A 173 -11.46 9.04 -6.00
CA GLY A 173 -10.17 9.56 -5.53
C GLY A 173 -8.99 8.91 -6.27
N SER A 174 -7.81 9.34 -5.91
CA SER A 174 -6.52 8.75 -6.29
C SER A 174 -5.82 8.30 -5.02
N THR A 175 -4.81 7.46 -5.16
CA THR A 175 -3.93 7.06 -4.06
C THR A 175 -2.51 7.51 -4.33
N LEU A 176 -1.65 7.34 -3.33
CA LEU A 176 -0.23 7.63 -3.47
C LEU A 176 0.48 6.74 -4.51
N GLY A 177 -0.07 5.55 -4.82
CA GLY A 177 0.56 4.58 -5.70
C GLY A 177 0.80 5.08 -7.12
N ASN A 178 -0.22 5.60 -7.77
CA ASN A 178 -0.08 6.12 -9.13
C ASN A 178 0.80 7.38 -9.17
N ILE A 179 0.83 8.17 -8.10
CA ILE A 179 1.67 9.35 -7.95
C ILE A 179 3.13 8.94 -7.79
N ALA A 180 3.44 8.10 -6.81
CA ALA A 180 4.79 7.60 -6.56
C ALA A 180 5.36 6.84 -7.77
N ASN A 181 4.51 6.10 -8.48
CA ASN A 181 4.90 5.32 -9.66
C ASN A 181 5.32 6.20 -10.86
N ALA A 182 4.91 7.45 -10.89
CA ALA A 182 5.41 8.43 -11.86
C ALA A 182 6.89 8.79 -11.63
N HIS A 183 7.39 8.64 -10.40
CA HIS A 183 8.78 8.95 -10.02
C HIS A 183 9.67 7.70 -9.96
N VAL A 184 9.09 6.54 -9.62
CA VAL A 184 9.79 5.24 -9.58
C VAL A 184 8.88 4.18 -10.18
N SER A 185 9.08 3.86 -11.47
CA SER A 185 8.21 2.95 -12.23
C SER A 185 8.35 1.51 -11.75
N LEU A 186 7.41 1.04 -10.96
CA LEU A 186 7.38 -0.29 -10.35
C LEU A 186 6.13 -1.07 -10.78
N ASN A 187 6.21 -2.40 -10.80
CA ASN A 187 5.00 -3.21 -10.84
C ASN A 187 4.26 -3.02 -9.51
N THR A 188 3.06 -2.49 -9.56
CA THR A 188 2.36 -2.02 -8.36
C THR A 188 0.94 -2.53 -8.29
N VAL A 189 0.51 -2.92 -7.09
CA VAL A 189 -0.89 -3.17 -6.76
C VAL A 189 -1.32 -2.17 -5.69
N ASP A 190 -2.46 -1.52 -5.90
CA ASP A 190 -3.12 -0.68 -4.89
C ASP A 190 -4.06 -1.51 -4.04
N ILE A 191 -3.82 -1.54 -2.76
CA ILE A 191 -4.60 -2.27 -1.76
C ILE A 191 -4.98 -1.36 -0.59
N GLY A 192 -5.88 -1.84 0.26
CA GLY A 192 -6.22 -1.13 1.49
C GLY A 192 -7.14 -1.92 2.40
N LEU A 193 -7.37 -1.40 3.58
CA LEU A 193 -8.31 -1.96 4.55
C LEU A 193 -9.66 -1.24 4.44
N PRO A 194 -10.79 -1.99 4.44
CA PRO A 194 -12.09 -1.39 4.22
C PRO A 194 -12.60 -0.63 5.44
N GLN A 195 -13.04 0.61 5.24
CA GLN A 195 -13.60 1.45 6.29
C GLN A 195 -14.86 2.19 5.87
N LEU A 196 -15.60 2.70 6.84
CA LEU A 196 -16.72 3.63 6.68
C LEU A 196 -16.35 5.02 7.17
N ALA A 197 -17.03 6.01 6.61
CA ALA A 197 -16.91 7.43 7.01
C ALA A 197 -15.47 7.97 6.89
N MET A 198 -14.71 7.51 5.88
CA MET A 198 -13.38 8.02 5.54
C MET A 198 -13.38 9.57 5.47
N HIS A 199 -12.33 10.18 6.00
CA HIS A 199 -12.17 11.64 6.16
C HIS A 199 -13.14 12.30 7.16
N SER A 200 -13.94 11.54 7.88
CA SER A 200 -14.73 12.08 8.98
C SER A 200 -13.93 12.15 10.27
N PRO A 201 -14.35 12.95 11.27
CA PRO A 201 -13.68 12.92 12.57
C PRO A 201 -13.90 11.59 13.33
N TYR A 202 -14.74 10.70 12.81
CA TYR A 202 -15.07 9.42 13.46
C TYR A 202 -15.26 8.32 12.41
N GLU A 203 -14.14 7.81 11.92
CA GLU A 203 -14.07 6.72 10.96
C GLU A 203 -14.28 5.37 11.64
N THR A 204 -14.69 4.35 10.88
CA THR A 204 -14.95 3.02 11.44
C THR A 204 -14.35 1.95 10.54
N ALA A 205 -13.56 1.07 11.12
CA ALA A 205 -12.91 -0.05 10.44
C ALA A 205 -13.21 -1.38 11.13
N GLY A 206 -12.97 -2.48 10.42
CA GLY A 206 -13.08 -3.83 10.95
C GLY A 206 -11.86 -4.21 11.78
N VAL A 207 -12.06 -4.93 12.89
CA VAL A 207 -10.96 -5.39 13.75
C VAL A 207 -10.25 -6.62 13.17
N LYS A 208 -10.88 -7.30 12.18
CA LYS A 208 -10.35 -8.52 11.57
C LYS A 208 -9.67 -8.31 10.21
N ASP A 209 -9.67 -7.06 9.72
CA ASP A 209 -9.04 -6.67 8.44
C ASP A 209 -7.54 -6.41 8.54
#